data_e57eb3616e3ca8a69477b8e035510d37
#
_entry.id   e57eb3616e3ca8a69477b8e035510d37
#
_cell.length_a   1.000
_cell.length_b   1.000
_cell.length_c   1.000
_cell.angle_alpha   90.00
_cell.angle_beta   90.00
_cell.angle_gamma   90.00
#
_symmetry.space_group_name_H-M   'P 1'
#
loop_
_entity.id
_entity.type
_entity.pdbx_description
1 polymer ?
#
loop_
_entity_poly.entity_id
_entity_poly.type
_entity_poly.pdbx_seq_one_letter_code
_entity_poly.pdbx_strand_id
1 'polypeptide(L)'
;QIEAIKGKINMEQPGEVIRLSADLKAGKYQLTTLVGRDFKDEVQELAEKYKKQGYTKDSKVKISKQKKKASGTGKKNAQNAPKKVSLEDYDAKMQKEIKEVLKKRERRRKLIVALCSIIALGCFGYYGVYYYYADKTQSDYNNLSELKGSTYLASGAQGVTIHYTEEEEEIELTVLEEYQTLYNKNKRLIGWLKIDDTNIDYPVLQTTDNVYYLDHNFEQEYDRNGSLFLDAECDIVKRNTNLIIYGHHMRSGKMFGNLNKYSSESYYKEHPIIQFDTIYEKGTYQVMYVFRSKIYNEDEIVFKYYQFFDAVSEKEFTSNMQEMAALSLYDTGVTASFGDELLTLSTCDNSETDGRFVVVAKRIQ
;
A
#
# COMPACT_ATOMS: atom_id res chain seq x y z
N GLN A 1 -24.18 -11.57 -5.25
CA GLN A 1 -24.83 -12.80 -5.79
C GLN A 1 -23.95 -14.03 -5.59
N ILE A 2 -22.64 -13.99 -5.89
CA ILE A 2 -21.72 -15.14 -5.74
C ILE A 2 -21.70 -15.63 -4.29
N GLU A 3 -21.54 -14.74 -3.33
CA GLU A 3 -21.57 -15.08 -1.89
C GLU A 3 -22.91 -15.72 -1.45
N ALA A 4 -24.02 -15.24 -1.98
CA ALA A 4 -25.34 -15.82 -1.72
C ALA A 4 -25.49 -17.21 -2.36
N ILE A 5 -24.82 -17.49 -3.47
CA ILE A 5 -24.77 -18.81 -4.11
C ILE A 5 -23.87 -19.75 -3.32
N LYS A 6 -22.65 -19.30 -2.95
CA LYS A 6 -21.69 -20.05 -2.12
C LYS A 6 -22.24 -20.40 -0.75
N GLY A 7 -23.03 -19.53 -0.15
CA GLY A 7 -23.69 -19.81 1.15
C GLY A 7 -24.82 -20.84 1.09
N LYS A 8 -25.38 -21.12 -0.09
CA LYS A 8 -26.49 -22.08 -0.27
C LYS A 8 -26.06 -23.44 -0.82
N ILE A 9 -24.87 -23.53 -1.38
CA ILE A 9 -24.40 -24.70 -2.13
C ILE A 9 -23.07 -25.18 -1.54
N ASN A 10 -22.99 -26.47 -1.25
CA ASN A 10 -21.75 -27.07 -0.81
C ASN A 10 -20.93 -27.52 -2.02
N MET A 11 -19.85 -26.79 -2.32
CA MET A 11 -18.94 -27.08 -3.44
C MET A 11 -18.20 -28.41 -3.32
N GLU A 12 -18.21 -29.05 -2.15
CA GLU A 12 -17.66 -30.40 -1.95
C GLU A 12 -18.68 -31.51 -2.28
N GLN A 13 -19.93 -31.16 -2.58
CA GLN A 13 -20.97 -32.11 -2.95
C GLN A 13 -21.09 -32.19 -4.47
N PRO A 14 -20.69 -33.31 -5.13
CA PRO A 14 -20.70 -33.43 -6.59
C PRO A 14 -22.06 -33.14 -7.22
N GLY A 15 -23.14 -33.64 -6.62
CA GLY A 15 -24.50 -33.44 -7.13
C GLY A 15 -24.95 -31.98 -7.07
N GLU A 16 -24.56 -31.22 -6.05
CA GLU A 16 -24.90 -29.80 -5.92
C GLU A 16 -24.14 -28.96 -6.96
N VAL A 17 -22.85 -29.24 -7.18
CA VAL A 17 -22.02 -28.55 -8.17
C VAL A 17 -22.53 -28.82 -9.59
N ILE A 18 -22.91 -30.07 -9.90
CA ILE A 18 -23.47 -30.44 -11.21
C ILE A 18 -24.81 -29.71 -11.46
N ARG A 19 -25.68 -29.58 -10.45
CA ARG A 19 -26.94 -28.81 -10.56
C ARG A 19 -26.64 -27.31 -10.72
N LEU A 20 -25.73 -26.74 -9.94
CA LEU A 20 -25.34 -25.34 -10.07
C LEU A 20 -24.81 -25.03 -11.47
N SER A 21 -23.92 -25.89 -12.00
CA SER A 21 -23.42 -25.75 -13.39
C SER A 21 -24.53 -25.72 -14.42
N ALA A 22 -25.58 -26.57 -14.27
CA ALA A 22 -26.75 -26.57 -15.15
C ALA A 22 -27.59 -25.30 -14.99
N ASP A 23 -27.82 -24.81 -13.78
CA ASP A 23 -28.54 -23.58 -13.47
C ASP A 23 -27.81 -22.33 -14.03
N LEU A 24 -26.48 -22.29 -13.98
CA LEU A 24 -25.65 -21.24 -14.55
C LEU A 24 -25.70 -21.26 -16.11
N LYS A 25 -25.70 -22.45 -16.73
CA LYS A 25 -25.87 -22.59 -18.17
C LYS A 25 -27.25 -22.16 -18.63
N ALA A 26 -28.28 -22.44 -17.84
CA ALA A 26 -29.66 -22.04 -18.13
C ALA A 26 -29.95 -20.55 -17.88
N GLY A 27 -28.96 -19.76 -17.44
CA GLY A 27 -29.11 -18.33 -17.23
C GLY A 27 -29.89 -17.95 -15.95
N LYS A 28 -30.08 -18.88 -15.03
CA LYS A 28 -30.84 -18.68 -13.80
C LYS A 28 -30.17 -17.64 -12.85
N TYR A 29 -28.86 -17.43 -13.03
CA TYR A 29 -28.07 -16.41 -12.33
C TYR A 29 -27.37 -15.53 -13.36
N GLN A 30 -27.61 -14.22 -13.30
CA GLN A 30 -26.98 -13.24 -14.21
C GLN A 30 -25.65 -12.77 -13.59
N LEU A 31 -24.57 -13.47 -13.92
CA LEU A 31 -23.22 -13.15 -13.51
C LEU A 31 -22.48 -12.50 -14.70
N THR A 32 -22.62 -11.18 -14.85
CA THR A 32 -22.09 -10.41 -15.99
C THR A 32 -20.71 -9.81 -15.75
N THR A 33 -20.28 -9.71 -14.50
CA THR A 33 -18.97 -9.19 -14.12
C THR A 33 -17.84 -10.17 -14.42
N LEU A 34 -16.59 -9.70 -14.51
CA LEU A 34 -15.40 -10.54 -14.69
C LEU A 34 -15.33 -11.65 -13.62
N VAL A 35 -15.43 -11.29 -12.35
CA VAL A 35 -15.46 -12.24 -11.22
C VAL A 35 -16.64 -13.22 -11.33
N GLY A 36 -17.76 -12.79 -11.88
CA GLY A 36 -18.91 -13.66 -12.14
C GLY A 36 -18.65 -14.66 -13.25
N ARG A 37 -17.90 -14.31 -14.28
CA ARG A 37 -17.49 -15.21 -15.37
C ARG A 37 -16.49 -16.24 -14.87
N ASP A 38 -15.47 -15.81 -14.14
CA ASP A 38 -14.45 -16.69 -13.53
C ASP A 38 -15.10 -17.74 -12.61
N PHE A 39 -16.04 -17.32 -11.76
CA PHE A 39 -16.80 -18.22 -10.91
C PHE A 39 -17.65 -19.22 -11.71
N LYS A 40 -18.23 -18.80 -12.82
CA LYS A 40 -19.00 -19.66 -13.71
C LYS A 40 -18.12 -20.73 -14.36
N ASP A 41 -16.92 -20.35 -14.79
CA ASP A 41 -15.93 -21.24 -15.41
C ASP A 41 -15.40 -22.26 -14.38
N GLU A 42 -15.06 -21.81 -13.16
CA GLU A 42 -14.67 -22.66 -12.03
C GLU A 42 -15.73 -23.74 -11.74
N VAL A 43 -17.00 -23.36 -11.64
CA VAL A 43 -18.12 -24.28 -11.38
C VAL A 43 -18.31 -25.26 -12.54
N GLN A 44 -18.12 -24.82 -13.78
CA GLN A 44 -18.25 -25.69 -14.94
C GLN A 44 -17.13 -26.73 -15.00
N GLU A 45 -15.88 -26.33 -14.78
CA GLU A 45 -14.73 -27.20 -14.74
C GLU A 45 -14.85 -28.26 -13.64
N LEU A 46 -15.26 -27.84 -12.44
CA LEU A 46 -15.48 -28.74 -11.31
C LEU A 46 -16.62 -29.74 -11.57
N ALA A 47 -17.71 -29.29 -12.20
CA ALA A 47 -18.83 -30.14 -12.56
C ALA A 47 -18.45 -31.20 -13.63
N GLU A 48 -17.62 -30.84 -14.60
CA GLU A 48 -17.10 -31.77 -15.59
C GLU A 48 -16.16 -32.81 -14.97
N LYS A 49 -15.30 -32.38 -14.04
CA LYS A 49 -14.45 -33.27 -13.27
C LYS A 49 -15.27 -34.31 -12.49
N TYR A 50 -16.33 -33.90 -11.82
CA TYR A 50 -17.21 -34.81 -11.10
C TYR A 50 -17.98 -35.75 -12.03
N LYS A 51 -18.46 -35.29 -13.19
CA LYS A 51 -19.08 -36.12 -14.20
C LYS A 51 -18.14 -37.20 -14.76
N LYS A 52 -16.87 -36.85 -15.04
CA LYS A 52 -15.83 -37.80 -15.44
C LYS A 52 -15.55 -38.88 -14.39
N GLN A 53 -15.78 -38.57 -13.13
CA GLN A 53 -15.67 -39.49 -11.98
C GLN A 53 -16.95 -40.34 -11.76
N GLY A 54 -17.96 -40.21 -12.64
CA GLY A 54 -19.19 -40.99 -12.58
C GLY A 54 -20.28 -40.42 -11.68
N TYR A 55 -20.11 -39.19 -11.17
CA TYR A 55 -21.14 -38.53 -10.36
C TYR A 55 -22.25 -37.91 -11.24
N THR A 56 -23.48 -37.96 -10.71
CA THR A 56 -24.67 -37.35 -11.35
C THR A 56 -25.23 -36.23 -10.47
N LYS A 57 -26.23 -35.49 -10.98
CA LYS A 57 -26.90 -34.42 -10.24
C LYS A 57 -27.56 -34.88 -8.92
N ASP A 58 -27.83 -36.18 -8.78
CA ASP A 58 -28.45 -36.77 -7.58
C ASP A 58 -27.45 -37.43 -6.63
N SER A 59 -26.17 -37.40 -6.98
CA SER A 59 -25.11 -37.98 -6.16
C SER A 59 -24.87 -37.20 -4.88
N LYS A 60 -24.94 -37.87 -3.71
CA LYS A 60 -24.58 -37.31 -2.39
C LYS A 60 -23.40 -38.09 -1.83
N VAL A 61 -22.32 -37.40 -1.49
CA VAL A 61 -21.16 -37.98 -0.80
C VAL A 61 -21.29 -37.73 0.69
N LYS A 62 -21.17 -38.77 1.50
CA LYS A 62 -21.10 -38.60 2.96
C LYS A 62 -19.74 -38.02 3.32
N ILE A 63 -19.68 -36.70 3.58
CA ILE A 63 -18.48 -36.01 4.06
C ILE A 63 -18.34 -36.36 5.54
N SER A 64 -17.32 -37.14 5.90
CA SER A 64 -16.94 -37.36 7.30
C SER A 64 -16.33 -36.05 7.85
N LYS A 65 -17.11 -35.31 8.64
CA LYS A 65 -16.61 -34.14 9.39
C LYS A 65 -15.61 -34.66 10.43
N GLN A 66 -14.32 -34.47 10.21
CA GLN A 66 -13.32 -34.58 11.27
C GLN A 66 -13.52 -33.42 12.25
N LYS A 67 -14.35 -33.66 13.27
CA LYS A 67 -14.40 -32.80 14.45
C LYS A 67 -13.18 -33.12 15.33
N LYS A 68 -12.29 -32.14 15.52
CA LYS A 68 -11.41 -32.14 16.69
C LYS A 68 -12.27 -32.20 17.95
N LYS A 69 -12.20 -33.28 18.71
CA LYS A 69 -12.72 -33.37 20.07
C LYS A 69 -11.64 -33.81 21.03
N ALA A 70 -11.46 -33.01 22.04
CA ALA A 70 -10.73 -33.33 23.25
C ALA A 70 -11.46 -34.41 24.06
N SER A 71 -10.67 -35.26 24.69
CA SER A 71 -10.87 -36.15 25.83
C SER A 71 -12.29 -36.53 26.26
N GLY A 72 -12.53 -37.82 26.32
CA GLY A 72 -13.65 -38.44 27.02
C GLY A 72 -13.68 -39.94 26.79
N THR A 73 -13.37 -40.66 27.82
CA THR A 73 -13.38 -42.13 27.98
C THR A 73 -14.65 -42.78 27.44
N GLY A 74 -14.48 -43.84 26.63
CA GLY A 74 -15.61 -44.72 26.26
C GLY A 74 -15.16 -45.85 25.32
N LYS A 75 -14.91 -47.02 25.87
CA LYS A 75 -14.72 -48.29 25.13
C LYS A 75 -15.89 -48.52 24.18
N LYS A 76 -15.65 -48.65 22.86
CA LYS A 76 -16.50 -49.47 21.96
C LYS A 76 -15.73 -49.91 20.74
N ASN A 77 -15.62 -51.22 20.58
CA ASN A 77 -15.46 -52.12 19.43
C ASN A 77 -14.47 -51.67 18.31
N ALA A 78 -13.26 -52.18 18.44
CA ALA A 78 -12.26 -52.34 17.36
C ALA A 78 -12.66 -53.57 16.51
N GLN A 79 -13.42 -53.34 15.44
CA GLN A 79 -13.52 -54.33 14.34
C GLN A 79 -13.75 -53.54 13.05
N ASN A 80 -12.64 -53.39 12.32
CA ASN A 80 -12.38 -53.03 10.90
C ASN A 80 -11.33 -51.92 10.75
N ALA A 81 -10.21 -52.06 11.44
CA ALA A 81 -8.97 -51.45 10.97
C ALA A 81 -8.39 -52.32 9.82
N PRO A 82 -7.96 -51.76 8.65
CA PRO A 82 -7.32 -52.55 7.64
C PRO A 82 -6.12 -53.26 8.27
N LYS A 83 -6.03 -54.62 8.14
CA LYS A 83 -4.91 -55.42 8.61
C LYS A 83 -3.63 -54.76 8.12
N LYS A 84 -2.73 -54.42 9.04
CA LYS A 84 -1.36 -54.02 8.69
C LYS A 84 -0.71 -55.23 8.01
N VAL A 85 -0.64 -55.17 6.70
CA VAL A 85 0.09 -56.17 5.90
C VAL A 85 1.59 -55.90 6.09
N SER A 86 2.33 -56.90 6.58
CA SER A 86 3.78 -56.81 6.71
C SER A 86 4.44 -57.00 5.36
N LEU A 87 5.62 -56.40 5.16
CA LEU A 87 6.40 -56.59 3.95
C LEU A 87 6.79 -58.08 3.76
N GLU A 88 6.82 -58.85 4.84
CA GLU A 88 7.16 -60.28 4.89
C GLU A 88 6.04 -61.18 4.32
N ASP A 89 4.81 -60.64 4.21
CA ASP A 89 3.65 -61.37 3.64
C ASP A 89 3.68 -61.47 2.12
N TYR A 90 4.65 -60.82 1.46
CA TYR A 90 4.81 -60.83 0.00
C TYR A 90 6.00 -61.73 -0.44
N ASP A 91 5.94 -62.24 -1.66
CA ASP A 91 7.06 -62.97 -2.25
C ASP A 91 8.30 -62.08 -2.44
N ALA A 92 9.48 -62.69 -2.56
CA ALA A 92 10.78 -61.97 -2.60
C ALA A 92 10.86 -60.96 -3.78
N LYS A 93 10.22 -61.26 -4.89
CA LYS A 93 10.19 -60.38 -6.06
C LYS A 93 9.33 -59.11 -5.80
N MET A 94 8.16 -59.31 -5.22
CA MET A 94 7.21 -58.22 -4.89
C MET A 94 7.78 -57.37 -3.73
N GLN A 95 8.44 -57.94 -2.75
CA GLN A 95 9.15 -57.20 -1.71
C GLN A 95 10.21 -56.27 -2.28
N LYS A 96 10.96 -56.71 -3.30
CA LYS A 96 11.96 -55.86 -3.97
C LYS A 96 11.33 -54.70 -4.71
N GLU A 97 10.27 -54.94 -5.46
CA GLU A 97 9.54 -53.90 -6.19
C GLU A 97 8.93 -52.86 -5.23
N ILE A 98 8.30 -53.32 -4.13
CA ILE A 98 7.74 -52.42 -3.11
C ILE A 98 8.84 -51.56 -2.49
N LYS A 99 10.00 -52.15 -2.13
CA LYS A 99 11.13 -51.39 -1.59
C LYS A 99 11.66 -50.33 -2.57
N GLU A 100 11.75 -50.66 -3.85
CA GLU A 100 12.18 -49.69 -4.87
C GLU A 100 11.20 -48.53 -5.03
N VAL A 101 9.90 -48.83 -5.08
CA VAL A 101 8.84 -47.80 -5.16
C VAL A 101 8.85 -46.89 -3.92
N LEU A 102 8.96 -47.47 -2.72
CA LEU A 102 9.06 -46.72 -1.47
C LEU A 102 10.32 -45.83 -1.43
N LYS A 103 11.46 -46.35 -1.85
CA LYS A 103 12.74 -45.62 -1.93
C LYS A 103 12.66 -44.47 -2.94
N LYS A 104 12.02 -44.69 -4.09
CA LYS A 104 11.77 -43.63 -5.10
C LYS A 104 10.83 -42.56 -4.56
N ARG A 105 9.76 -42.93 -3.85
CA ARG A 105 8.81 -42.01 -3.21
C ARG A 105 9.47 -41.20 -2.10
N GLU A 106 10.32 -41.83 -1.28
CA GLU A 106 11.05 -41.16 -0.22
C GLU A 106 12.07 -40.14 -0.77
N ARG A 107 12.84 -40.54 -1.82
CA ARG A 107 13.73 -39.60 -2.51
C ARG A 107 12.97 -38.40 -3.07
N ARG A 108 11.82 -38.62 -3.72
CA ARG A 108 10.99 -37.56 -4.26
C ARG A 108 10.48 -36.63 -3.17
N ARG A 109 10.06 -37.22 -2.03
CA ARG A 109 9.62 -36.41 -0.86
C ARG A 109 10.77 -35.54 -0.31
N LYS A 110 11.96 -36.12 -0.16
CA LYS A 110 13.16 -35.41 0.30
C LYS A 110 13.54 -34.25 -0.65
N LEU A 111 13.47 -34.50 -1.96
CA LEU A 111 13.72 -33.45 -2.96
C LEU A 111 12.69 -32.32 -2.88
N ILE A 112 11.40 -32.63 -2.73
CA ILE A 112 10.35 -31.62 -2.59
C ILE A 112 10.57 -30.80 -1.30
N VAL A 113 10.86 -31.47 -0.18
CA VAL A 113 11.14 -30.79 1.09
C VAL A 113 12.36 -29.88 0.96
N ALA A 114 13.45 -30.37 0.35
CA ALA A 114 14.64 -29.55 0.12
C ALA A 114 14.36 -28.32 -0.76
N LEU A 115 13.61 -28.52 -1.84
CA LEU A 115 13.21 -27.39 -2.72
C LEU A 115 12.36 -26.36 -1.98
N CYS A 116 11.35 -26.81 -1.24
CA CYS A 116 10.52 -25.92 -0.43
C CYS A 116 11.35 -25.18 0.64
N SER A 117 12.33 -25.86 1.25
CA SER A 117 13.24 -25.23 2.23
C SER A 117 14.12 -24.16 1.60
N ILE A 118 14.66 -24.40 0.39
CA ILE A 118 15.47 -23.42 -0.35
C ILE A 118 14.62 -22.20 -0.70
N ILE A 119 13.40 -22.41 -1.20
CA ILE A 119 12.46 -21.31 -1.53
C ILE A 119 12.14 -20.51 -0.26
N ALA A 120 11.83 -21.18 0.85
CA ALA A 120 11.54 -20.51 2.12
C ALA A 120 12.73 -19.67 2.61
N LEU A 121 13.96 -20.23 2.57
CA LEU A 121 15.16 -19.48 2.93
C LEU A 121 15.40 -18.28 2.01
N GLY A 122 15.16 -18.43 0.70
CA GLY A 122 15.23 -17.33 -0.26
C GLY A 122 14.21 -16.20 0.07
N CYS A 123 12.97 -16.58 0.38
CA CYS A 123 11.93 -15.62 0.79
C CYS A 123 12.31 -14.91 2.10
N PHE A 124 12.78 -15.62 3.11
CA PHE A 124 13.23 -15.04 4.38
C PHE A 124 14.44 -14.12 4.18
N GLY A 125 15.40 -14.52 3.36
CA GLY A 125 16.55 -13.69 3.02
C GLY A 125 16.14 -12.39 2.33
N TYR A 126 15.28 -12.48 1.31
CA TYR A 126 14.72 -11.30 0.62
C TYR A 126 13.98 -10.35 1.60
N TYR A 127 13.14 -10.94 2.46
CA TYR A 127 12.37 -10.17 3.44
C TYR A 127 13.29 -9.49 4.46
N GLY A 128 14.32 -10.21 4.95
CA GLY A 128 15.32 -9.64 5.86
C GLY A 128 16.08 -8.48 5.26
N VAL A 129 16.53 -8.61 4.00
CA VAL A 129 17.21 -7.54 3.26
C VAL A 129 16.29 -6.33 3.05
N TYR A 130 15.03 -6.56 2.68
CA TYR A 130 14.05 -5.49 2.51
C TYR A 130 13.86 -4.67 3.80
N TYR A 131 13.66 -5.36 4.94
CA TYR A 131 13.49 -4.68 6.22
C TYR A 131 14.76 -3.98 6.71
N TYR A 132 15.92 -4.58 6.46
CA TYR A 132 17.21 -3.97 6.80
C TYR A 132 17.40 -2.62 6.09
N TYR A 133 17.16 -2.56 4.77
CA TYR A 133 17.28 -1.30 4.03
C TYR A 133 16.21 -0.29 4.47
N ALA A 134 14.97 -0.73 4.66
CA ALA A 134 13.93 0.16 5.15
C ALA A 134 14.29 0.75 6.53
N ASP A 135 14.87 -0.07 7.43
CA ASP A 135 15.25 0.36 8.77
C ASP A 135 16.47 1.29 8.76
N LYS A 136 17.43 1.02 7.89
CA LYS A 136 18.57 1.90 7.65
C LYS A 136 18.11 3.29 7.22
N THR A 137 17.26 3.37 6.20
CA THR A 137 16.70 4.64 5.71
C THR A 137 16.00 5.41 6.84
N GLN A 138 15.21 4.74 7.70
CA GLN A 138 14.58 5.42 8.84
C GLN A 138 15.59 5.94 9.85
N SER A 139 16.65 5.17 10.11
CA SER A 139 17.72 5.62 11.01
C SER A 139 18.43 6.85 10.44
N ASP A 140 18.67 6.88 9.12
CA ASP A 140 19.29 8.02 8.45
C ASP A 140 18.40 9.27 8.58
N TYR A 141 17.07 9.14 8.38
CA TYR A 141 16.14 10.25 8.58
C TYR A 141 15.99 10.68 10.05
N ASN A 142 16.05 9.76 11.00
CA ASN A 142 16.08 10.11 12.43
C ASN A 142 17.34 10.92 12.78
N ASN A 143 18.49 10.56 12.22
CA ASN A 143 19.74 11.32 12.38
C ASN A 143 19.61 12.73 11.77
N LEU A 144 18.92 12.87 10.62
CA LEU A 144 18.64 14.19 10.05
C LEU A 144 17.68 15.01 10.92
N SER A 145 16.68 14.38 11.55
CA SER A 145 15.79 15.04 12.50
C SER A 145 16.54 15.52 13.74
N GLU A 146 17.53 14.78 14.24
CA GLU A 146 18.41 15.21 15.33
C GLU A 146 19.31 16.39 14.93
N LEU A 147 19.68 16.50 13.65
CA LEU A 147 20.44 17.65 13.13
C LEU A 147 19.56 18.90 12.97
N LYS A 148 18.24 18.76 12.91
CA LYS A 148 17.30 19.88 12.92
C LYS A 148 17.44 20.61 14.26
N GLY A 149 17.71 21.91 14.20
CA GLY A 149 17.95 22.72 15.41
C GLY A 149 19.32 22.55 16.04
N SER A 150 20.18 21.64 15.54
CA SER A 150 21.58 21.63 15.94
C SER A 150 22.25 22.87 15.35
N THR A 151 22.51 23.84 16.23
CA THR A 151 23.25 25.04 15.85
C THR A 151 24.68 24.62 15.51
N TYR A 152 25.02 24.58 14.22
CA TYR A 152 26.40 24.54 13.80
C TYR A 152 27.02 25.92 14.12
N LEU A 153 27.22 26.17 15.39
CA LEU A 153 28.02 27.31 15.88
C LEU A 153 29.51 27.00 15.59
N ALA A 154 29.89 26.94 14.33
CA ALA A 154 31.21 27.41 13.98
C ALA A 154 31.18 28.90 14.28
N SER A 155 31.88 29.31 15.33
CA SER A 155 31.99 30.69 15.76
C SER A 155 32.20 31.62 14.56
N GLY A 156 31.19 32.45 14.23
CA GLY A 156 31.25 33.44 13.18
C GLY A 156 30.43 33.11 11.92
N ALA A 157 29.60 32.07 11.88
CA ALA A 157 28.71 31.82 10.74
C ALA A 157 27.59 32.88 10.70
N GLN A 158 27.62 33.76 9.73
CA GLN A 158 26.47 34.58 9.35
C GLN A 158 25.36 33.62 8.87
N GLY A 159 24.10 33.94 9.15
CA GLY A 159 22.96 33.18 8.67
C GLY A 159 23.02 32.95 7.17
N VAL A 160 22.52 31.82 6.69
CA VAL A 160 22.46 31.52 5.25
C VAL A 160 21.38 32.39 4.62
N THR A 161 21.80 33.43 3.91
CA THR A 161 20.89 34.32 3.15
C THR A 161 20.96 33.95 1.67
N ILE A 162 19.81 33.83 1.04
CA ILE A 162 19.67 33.56 -0.39
C ILE A 162 19.10 34.82 -1.04
N HIS A 163 19.78 35.26 -2.08
CA HIS A 163 19.31 36.38 -2.91
C HIS A 163 18.49 35.81 -4.06
N TYR A 164 17.25 36.23 -4.14
CA TYR A 164 16.32 35.86 -5.20
C TYR A 164 15.90 37.12 -5.95
N THR A 165 16.03 37.11 -7.27
CA THR A 165 15.67 38.26 -8.10
C THR A 165 14.36 37.97 -8.83
N GLU A 166 13.35 38.78 -8.56
CA GLU A 166 12.04 38.71 -9.22
C GLU A 166 11.67 40.09 -9.77
N GLU A 167 11.31 40.18 -11.05
CA GLU A 167 10.84 41.42 -11.71
C GLU A 167 11.68 42.67 -11.40
N GLU A 168 13.02 42.53 -11.33
CA GLU A 168 14.01 43.56 -10.98
C GLU A 168 14.08 43.90 -9.48
N GLU A 169 13.31 43.24 -8.60
CA GLU A 169 13.45 43.37 -7.15
C GLU A 169 14.33 42.25 -6.60
N GLU A 170 15.29 42.61 -5.75
CA GLU A 170 16.12 41.65 -5.01
C GLU A 170 15.47 41.33 -3.67
N ILE A 171 15.02 40.07 -3.51
CA ILE A 171 14.43 39.58 -2.28
C ILE A 171 15.51 38.82 -1.50
N GLU A 172 15.80 39.25 -0.28
CA GLU A 172 16.67 38.52 0.63
C GLU A 172 15.87 37.58 1.51
N LEU A 173 16.10 36.27 1.36
CA LEU A 173 15.46 35.25 2.18
C LEU A 173 16.52 34.59 3.08
N THR A 174 16.25 34.60 4.38
CA THR A 174 17.14 33.95 5.36
C THR A 174 16.61 32.58 5.71
N VAL A 175 17.45 31.56 5.55
CA VAL A 175 17.13 30.19 5.97
C VAL A 175 16.98 30.17 7.49
N LEU A 176 15.87 29.60 7.98
CA LEU A 176 15.61 29.42 9.40
C LEU A 176 16.80 28.71 10.09
N GLU A 177 17.18 29.17 11.27
CA GLU A 177 18.38 28.69 11.98
C GLU A 177 18.40 27.17 12.11
N GLU A 178 17.27 26.57 12.42
CA GLU A 178 17.11 25.13 12.59
C GLU A 178 17.34 24.30 11.31
N TYR A 179 17.25 24.92 10.13
CA TYR A 179 17.45 24.24 8.84
C TYR A 179 18.81 24.52 8.19
N GLN A 180 19.59 25.48 8.70
CA GLN A 180 20.84 25.89 8.07
C GLN A 180 21.85 24.76 7.92
N THR A 181 22.00 23.92 8.94
CA THR A 181 22.89 22.76 8.92
C THR A 181 22.49 21.78 7.82
N LEU A 182 21.20 21.45 7.75
CA LEU A 182 20.65 20.54 6.75
C LEU A 182 20.72 21.13 5.34
N TYR A 183 20.37 22.40 5.19
CA TYR A 183 20.47 23.10 3.90
C TYR A 183 21.92 23.19 3.40
N ASN A 184 22.91 23.32 4.30
CA ASN A 184 24.31 23.29 3.91
C ASN A 184 24.76 21.91 3.46
N LYS A 185 24.17 20.82 3.99
CA LYS A 185 24.43 19.45 3.53
C LYS A 185 23.78 19.17 2.18
N ASN A 186 22.54 19.62 1.98
CA ASN A 186 21.82 19.46 0.73
C ASN A 186 21.04 20.72 0.34
N LYS A 187 21.50 21.40 -0.71
CA LYS A 187 20.89 22.64 -1.24
C LYS A 187 19.55 22.43 -1.93
N ARG A 188 19.10 21.18 -2.06
CA ARG A 188 17.76 20.80 -2.56
C ARG A 188 16.71 20.70 -1.45
N LEU A 189 17.09 20.89 -0.19
CA LEU A 189 16.17 20.99 0.94
C LEU A 189 15.33 22.24 0.78
N ILE A 190 14.00 22.05 0.78
CA ILE A 190 13.02 23.15 0.70
C ILE A 190 12.15 23.25 1.95
N GLY A 191 12.13 22.22 2.80
CA GLY A 191 11.31 22.25 4.00
C GLY A 191 11.35 20.94 4.78
N TRP A 192 10.46 20.85 5.77
CA TRP A 192 10.32 19.71 6.67
C TRP A 192 8.86 19.44 6.96
N LEU A 193 8.42 18.20 6.74
CA LEU A 193 7.06 17.75 6.98
C LEU A 193 7.01 16.87 8.23
N LYS A 194 6.09 17.20 9.14
CA LYS A 194 5.86 16.42 10.35
C LYS A 194 4.37 16.28 10.65
N ILE A 195 3.97 15.07 11.07
CA ILE A 195 2.64 14.79 11.64
C ILE A 195 2.87 14.13 12.99
N ASP A 196 2.46 14.82 14.07
CA ASP A 196 2.70 14.36 15.43
C ASP A 196 2.05 12.98 15.69
N ASP A 197 2.68 12.20 16.56
CA ASP A 197 2.29 10.82 16.92
C ASP A 197 2.25 9.84 15.72
N THR A 198 2.97 10.20 14.64
CA THR A 198 3.17 9.33 13.47
C THR A 198 4.65 9.18 13.14
N ASN A 199 4.98 8.33 12.18
CA ASN A 199 6.33 8.21 11.65
C ASN A 199 6.65 9.23 10.53
N ILE A 200 5.73 10.15 10.22
CA ILE A 200 5.97 11.19 9.22
C ILE A 200 6.69 12.35 9.90
N ASP A 201 8.01 12.37 9.75
CA ASP A 201 8.93 13.39 10.27
C ASP A 201 10.15 13.40 9.34
N TYR A 202 10.03 14.08 8.18
CA TYR A 202 10.96 13.96 7.07
C TYR A 202 11.30 15.30 6.43
N PRO A 203 12.54 15.45 5.92
CA PRO A 203 12.90 16.55 5.03
C PRO A 203 12.09 16.45 3.72
N VAL A 204 11.76 17.59 3.16
CA VAL A 204 11.16 17.71 1.84
C VAL A 204 12.17 18.35 0.90
N LEU A 205 12.40 17.71 -0.23
CA LEU A 205 13.39 18.08 -1.22
C LEU A 205 12.69 18.56 -2.51
N GLN A 206 13.43 19.20 -3.41
CA GLN A 206 12.89 19.58 -4.71
C GLN A 206 13.97 19.54 -5.78
N THR A 207 13.61 19.10 -6.99
CA THR A 207 14.39 19.23 -8.22
C THR A 207 13.54 19.83 -9.32
N THR A 208 14.09 19.90 -10.52
CA THR A 208 13.41 20.38 -11.74
C THR A 208 12.49 19.33 -12.37
N ASP A 209 12.29 18.17 -11.73
CA ASP A 209 11.45 17.07 -12.18
C ASP A 209 10.81 16.35 -11.00
N ASN A 210 9.77 15.57 -11.27
CA ASN A 210 9.04 14.77 -10.28
C ASN A 210 9.47 13.28 -10.27
N VAL A 211 10.68 12.96 -10.74
CA VAL A 211 11.16 11.58 -10.91
C VAL A 211 12.37 11.28 -10.03
N TYR A 212 13.33 12.22 -9.93
CA TYR A 212 14.61 12.02 -9.27
C TYR A 212 14.48 11.48 -7.84
N TYR A 213 13.63 12.09 -7.01
CA TYR A 213 13.45 11.68 -5.60
C TYR A 213 12.53 10.48 -5.40
N LEU A 214 12.06 9.86 -6.47
CA LEU A 214 11.38 8.56 -6.35
C LEU A 214 12.37 7.45 -5.93
N ASP A 215 13.66 7.60 -6.24
CA ASP A 215 14.67 6.58 -5.93
C ASP A 215 16.02 7.16 -5.47
N HIS A 216 16.02 8.39 -4.92
CA HIS A 216 17.18 9.03 -4.30
C HIS A 216 16.84 9.56 -2.91
N ASN A 217 17.79 9.36 -1.97
CA ASN A 217 17.68 9.82 -0.59
C ASN A 217 18.16 11.28 -0.41
N PHE A 218 18.16 11.76 0.84
CA PHE A 218 18.65 13.10 1.18
C PHE A 218 20.11 13.34 0.77
N GLU A 219 20.96 12.33 0.84
CA GLU A 219 22.37 12.40 0.44
C GLU A 219 22.57 12.31 -1.09
N GLN A 220 21.47 12.27 -1.86
CA GLN A 220 21.45 12.13 -3.31
C GLN A 220 22.01 10.77 -3.81
N GLU A 221 21.98 9.78 -2.95
CA GLU A 221 22.32 8.40 -3.26
C GLU A 221 21.08 7.60 -3.66
N TYR A 222 21.28 6.58 -4.48
CA TYR A 222 20.19 5.66 -4.84
C TYR A 222 19.61 4.96 -3.60
N ASP A 223 18.35 5.17 -3.35
CA ASP A 223 17.54 4.49 -2.31
C ASP A 223 16.13 4.23 -2.84
N ARG A 224 15.74 2.96 -2.89
CA ARG A 224 14.40 2.54 -3.35
C ARG A 224 13.24 3.11 -2.53
N ASN A 225 13.51 3.62 -1.34
CA ASN A 225 12.51 4.29 -0.52
C ASN A 225 12.30 5.75 -0.96
N GLY A 226 13.23 6.31 -1.71
CA GLY A 226 13.20 7.69 -2.17
C GLY A 226 13.18 8.70 -1.02
N SER A 227 12.71 9.89 -1.33
CA SER A 227 12.51 10.98 -0.37
C SER A 227 11.11 11.56 -0.52
N LEU A 228 10.67 12.37 0.45
CA LEU A 228 9.55 13.27 0.21
C LEU A 228 10.03 14.44 -0.65
N PHE A 229 9.24 14.81 -1.63
CA PHE A 229 9.62 15.91 -2.52
C PHE A 229 8.41 16.76 -2.93
N LEU A 230 8.68 18.05 -3.08
CA LEU A 230 7.73 19.04 -3.58
C LEU A 230 7.65 18.92 -5.10
N ASP A 231 6.44 19.10 -5.65
CA ASP A 231 6.23 19.14 -7.10
C ASP A 231 7.15 20.19 -7.75
N ALA A 232 7.69 19.85 -8.92
CA ALA A 232 8.63 20.71 -9.65
C ALA A 232 8.02 22.07 -10.08
N GLU A 233 6.69 22.11 -10.27
CA GLU A 233 5.94 23.34 -10.61
C GLU A 233 5.62 24.21 -9.38
N CYS A 234 5.86 23.70 -8.17
CA CYS A 234 5.62 24.47 -6.94
C CYS A 234 6.82 25.37 -6.62
N ASP A 235 6.51 26.56 -6.11
CA ASP A 235 7.47 27.58 -5.65
C ASP A 235 7.17 27.96 -4.20
N ILE A 236 8.13 27.76 -3.29
CA ILE A 236 8.00 28.13 -1.88
C ILE A 236 8.29 29.60 -1.61
N VAL A 237 8.89 30.32 -2.56
CA VAL A 237 9.21 31.76 -2.44
C VAL A 237 8.02 32.59 -2.86
N LYS A 238 7.53 32.38 -4.08
CA LYS A 238 6.28 33.03 -4.56
C LYS A 238 5.04 32.49 -3.87
N ARG A 239 5.17 31.34 -3.28
CA ARG A 239 4.13 30.59 -2.56
C ARG A 239 2.87 30.39 -3.41
N ASN A 240 2.81 29.25 -4.11
CA ASN A 240 1.59 28.83 -4.79
C ASN A 240 0.41 28.66 -3.83
N THR A 241 -0.79 28.80 -4.34
CA THR A 241 -2.03 28.53 -3.58
C THR A 241 -2.02 27.13 -2.96
N ASN A 242 -1.51 26.14 -3.69
CA ASN A 242 -1.44 24.75 -3.23
C ASN A 242 -0.04 24.18 -3.47
N LEU A 243 0.66 23.81 -2.42
CA LEU A 243 1.89 23.04 -2.50
C LEU A 243 1.60 21.56 -2.49
N ILE A 244 2.21 20.80 -3.41
CA ILE A 244 1.97 19.36 -3.54
C ILE A 244 3.25 18.60 -3.18
N ILE A 245 3.17 17.76 -2.14
CA ILE A 245 4.29 16.93 -1.69
C ILE A 245 3.99 15.47 -2.03
N TYR A 246 4.93 14.82 -2.69
CA TYR A 246 4.89 13.41 -3.04
C TYR A 246 5.76 12.57 -2.11
N GLY A 247 5.38 11.32 -1.94
CA GLY A 247 6.16 10.33 -1.22
C GLY A 247 5.68 8.91 -1.48
N HIS A 248 6.57 7.93 -1.35
CA HIS A 248 6.23 6.53 -1.58
C HIS A 248 5.28 5.96 -0.53
N HIS A 249 4.33 5.14 -1.00
CA HIS A 249 3.54 4.26 -0.15
C HIS A 249 4.35 2.99 0.18
N MET A 250 5.16 3.05 1.23
CA MET A 250 5.96 1.91 1.66
C MET A 250 5.14 0.92 2.49
N ARG A 251 5.21 -0.37 2.17
CA ARG A 251 4.57 -1.44 2.98
C ARG A 251 5.10 -1.52 4.40
N SER A 252 6.29 -1.01 4.65
CA SER A 252 6.88 -0.86 5.99
C SER A 252 6.19 0.22 6.84
N GLY A 253 5.28 1.00 6.26
CA GLY A 253 4.65 2.17 6.89
C GLY A 253 5.52 3.42 6.88
N LYS A 254 6.76 3.36 6.36
CA LYS A 254 7.69 4.49 6.26
C LYS A 254 7.32 5.40 5.09
N MET A 255 7.96 6.57 5.00
CA MET A 255 7.58 7.63 4.06
C MET A 255 6.09 7.95 4.20
N PHE A 256 5.32 7.93 3.10
CA PHE A 256 3.86 8.08 3.13
C PHE A 256 3.10 6.74 3.26
N GLY A 257 3.77 5.66 3.70
CA GLY A 257 3.15 4.34 3.85
C GLY A 257 1.99 4.30 4.83
N ASN A 258 1.94 5.23 5.80
CA ASN A 258 0.84 5.37 6.77
C ASN A 258 -0.17 6.47 6.40
N LEU A 259 0.05 7.22 5.30
CA LEU A 259 -0.86 8.29 4.91
C LEU A 259 -2.29 7.78 4.62
N ASN A 260 -2.40 6.56 4.10
CA ASN A 260 -3.70 5.92 3.82
C ASN A 260 -4.54 5.62 5.08
N LYS A 261 -3.98 5.73 6.29
CA LYS A 261 -4.75 5.64 7.53
C LYS A 261 -5.78 6.77 7.66
N TYR A 262 -5.52 7.90 7.02
CA TYR A 262 -6.51 8.97 6.89
C TYR A 262 -7.77 8.56 6.13
N SER A 263 -7.84 7.38 5.53
CA SER A 263 -9.11 6.83 5.05
C SER A 263 -10.13 6.59 6.17
N SER A 264 -9.67 6.56 7.43
CA SER A 264 -10.51 6.48 8.62
C SER A 264 -10.69 7.89 9.23
N GLU A 265 -11.94 8.31 9.38
CA GLU A 265 -12.28 9.57 10.06
C GLU A 265 -11.78 9.62 11.52
N SER A 266 -11.69 8.46 12.21
CA SER A 266 -11.12 8.40 13.56
C SER A 266 -9.64 8.76 13.58
N TYR A 267 -8.88 8.29 12.58
CA TYR A 267 -7.47 8.63 12.46
C TYR A 267 -7.26 10.12 12.18
N TYR A 268 -8.11 10.72 11.32
CA TYR A 268 -8.12 12.16 11.11
C TYR A 268 -8.36 12.93 12.42
N LYS A 269 -9.32 12.49 13.24
CA LYS A 269 -9.62 13.17 14.53
C LYS A 269 -8.47 13.10 15.54
N GLU A 270 -7.65 12.05 15.46
CA GLU A 270 -6.43 11.90 16.27
C GLU A 270 -5.26 12.73 15.71
N HIS A 271 -5.18 12.91 14.39
CA HIS A 271 -4.09 13.59 13.69
C HIS A 271 -4.60 14.69 12.75
N PRO A 272 -5.34 15.70 13.22
CA PRO A 272 -5.96 16.71 12.35
C PRO A 272 -4.95 17.74 11.82
N ILE A 273 -3.75 17.81 12.39
CA ILE A 273 -2.75 18.85 12.13
C ILE A 273 -1.54 18.26 11.42
N ILE A 274 -1.09 18.96 10.40
CA ILE A 274 0.14 18.72 9.66
C ILE A 274 1.04 19.94 9.85
N GLN A 275 2.28 19.71 10.24
CA GLN A 275 3.31 20.75 10.28
C GLN A 275 4.14 20.65 9.00
N PHE A 276 4.20 21.71 8.25
CA PHE A 276 5.09 21.82 7.11
C PHE A 276 5.79 23.17 7.15
N ASP A 277 7.07 23.14 7.52
CA ASP A 277 7.93 24.29 7.49
C ASP A 277 8.62 24.33 6.12
N THR A 278 8.62 25.48 5.45
CA THR A 278 9.62 25.73 4.44
C THR A 278 10.96 26.06 5.11
N ILE A 279 12.06 26.11 4.37
CA ILE A 279 13.33 26.56 4.95
C ILE A 279 13.30 28.05 5.36
N TYR A 280 12.25 28.80 5.02
CA TYR A 280 12.12 30.23 5.28
C TYR A 280 11.06 30.57 6.35
N GLU A 281 10.03 29.76 6.48
CA GLU A 281 8.92 30.02 7.38
C GLU A 281 8.30 28.75 7.94
N LYS A 282 7.66 28.86 9.09
CA LYS A 282 6.91 27.77 9.73
C LYS A 282 5.47 27.75 9.23
N GLY A 283 4.91 26.57 9.11
CA GLY A 283 3.53 26.41 8.68
C GLY A 283 2.81 25.31 9.43
N THR A 284 1.60 25.64 9.90
CA THR A 284 0.67 24.70 10.53
C THR A 284 -0.56 24.59 9.66
N TYR A 285 -0.94 23.36 9.31
CA TYR A 285 -2.02 23.07 8.39
C TYR A 285 -3.05 22.15 9.05
N GLN A 286 -4.32 22.41 8.82
CA GLN A 286 -5.42 21.57 9.27
C GLN A 286 -5.95 20.75 8.10
N VAL A 287 -6.04 19.43 8.28
CA VAL A 287 -6.57 18.51 7.26
C VAL A 287 -8.01 18.91 6.91
N MET A 288 -8.26 19.05 5.62
CA MET A 288 -9.53 19.51 5.07
C MET A 288 -10.23 18.46 4.22
N TYR A 289 -9.51 17.86 3.25
CA TYR A 289 -10.07 16.84 2.36
C TYR A 289 -9.17 15.59 2.33
N VAL A 290 -9.79 14.42 2.26
CA VAL A 290 -9.10 13.14 2.11
C VAL A 290 -9.83 12.32 1.05
N PHE A 291 -9.13 11.96 -0.04
CA PHE A 291 -9.78 11.25 -1.13
C PHE A 291 -8.82 10.30 -1.88
N ARG A 292 -9.42 9.47 -2.72
CA ARG A 292 -8.70 8.67 -3.72
C ARG A 292 -8.88 9.28 -5.09
N SER A 293 -7.81 9.22 -5.87
CA SER A 293 -7.75 9.65 -7.25
C SER A 293 -6.80 8.73 -8.02
N LYS A 294 -6.54 9.04 -9.26
CA LYS A 294 -5.51 8.38 -10.07
C LYS A 294 -4.83 9.39 -10.99
N ILE A 295 -3.76 8.98 -11.62
CA ILE A 295 -3.19 9.73 -12.73
C ILE A 295 -4.03 9.42 -13.97
N TYR A 296 -4.62 10.46 -14.53
CA TYR A 296 -5.46 10.39 -15.72
C TYR A 296 -4.64 10.67 -16.98
N ASN A 297 -5.08 10.15 -18.13
CA ASN A 297 -4.50 10.52 -19.41
C ASN A 297 -4.70 12.02 -19.68
N GLU A 298 -3.87 12.59 -20.54
CA GLU A 298 -3.92 14.02 -20.83
C GLU A 298 -5.24 14.45 -21.48
N ASP A 299 -5.83 13.59 -22.30
CA ASP A 299 -7.09 13.79 -23.02
C ASP A 299 -8.36 13.56 -22.17
N GLU A 300 -8.22 13.02 -20.94
CA GLU A 300 -9.36 12.86 -20.05
C GLU A 300 -9.75 14.21 -19.43
N ILE A 301 -11.01 14.63 -19.65
CA ILE A 301 -11.58 15.86 -19.10
C ILE A 301 -12.19 15.56 -17.73
N VAL A 302 -11.33 15.54 -16.71
CA VAL A 302 -11.68 15.26 -15.31
C VAL A 302 -10.86 16.17 -14.41
N PHE A 303 -11.29 16.34 -13.17
CA PHE A 303 -10.51 17.06 -12.18
C PHE A 303 -9.19 16.33 -11.88
N LYS A 304 -8.07 17.02 -12.08
CA LYS A 304 -6.71 16.54 -11.84
C LYS A 304 -6.08 17.34 -10.71
N TYR A 305 -6.21 16.89 -9.45
CA TYR A 305 -5.71 17.59 -8.27
C TYR A 305 -4.22 17.97 -8.39
N TYR A 306 -3.45 17.17 -9.10
CA TYR A 306 -2.01 17.36 -9.32
C TYR A 306 -1.67 18.42 -10.40
N GLN A 307 -2.67 19.09 -10.94
CA GLN A 307 -2.53 20.26 -11.81
C GLN A 307 -3.06 21.55 -11.14
N PHE A 308 -3.54 21.45 -9.90
CA PHE A 308 -3.99 22.60 -9.14
C PHE A 308 -2.86 23.15 -8.27
N PHE A 309 -2.06 24.05 -8.82
CA PHE A 309 -1.01 24.77 -8.10
C PHE A 309 -1.49 26.14 -7.65
N ASP A 310 -2.14 26.90 -8.54
CA ASP A 310 -2.63 28.25 -8.28
C ASP A 310 -4.08 28.42 -8.72
N ALA A 311 -4.72 29.44 -8.17
CA ALA A 311 -6.02 29.94 -8.62
C ALA A 311 -5.91 31.44 -8.89
N VAL A 312 -6.21 31.84 -10.12
CA VAL A 312 -6.16 33.26 -10.51
C VAL A 312 -7.46 34.00 -10.19
N SER A 313 -8.49 33.31 -9.69
CA SER A 313 -9.78 33.88 -9.33
C SER A 313 -10.49 33.07 -8.26
N GLU A 314 -11.38 33.74 -7.51
CA GLU A 314 -12.25 33.10 -6.52
C GLU A 314 -13.14 32.01 -7.14
N LYS A 315 -13.59 32.21 -8.39
CA LYS A 315 -14.41 31.23 -9.11
C LYS A 315 -13.62 29.94 -9.36
N GLU A 316 -12.38 30.06 -9.81
CA GLU A 316 -11.49 28.91 -10.07
C GLU A 316 -11.15 28.19 -8.77
N PHE A 317 -10.76 28.94 -7.73
CA PHE A 317 -10.51 28.40 -6.40
C PHE A 317 -11.72 27.62 -5.88
N THR A 318 -12.90 28.23 -5.93
CA THR A 318 -14.15 27.60 -5.45
C THR A 318 -14.47 26.32 -6.25
N SER A 319 -14.25 26.34 -7.57
CA SER A 319 -14.43 25.14 -8.40
C SER A 319 -13.51 24.00 -7.97
N ASN A 320 -12.23 24.26 -7.75
CA ASN A 320 -11.27 23.25 -7.26
C ASN A 320 -11.66 22.72 -5.87
N MET A 321 -12.11 23.60 -4.96
CA MET A 321 -12.59 23.18 -3.64
C MET A 321 -13.82 22.27 -3.72
N GLN A 322 -14.78 22.58 -4.60
CA GLN A 322 -15.97 21.76 -4.81
C GLN A 322 -15.62 20.37 -5.36
N GLU A 323 -14.71 20.29 -6.32
CA GLU A 323 -14.24 19.00 -6.87
C GLU A 323 -13.55 18.14 -5.79
N MET A 324 -12.67 18.73 -4.98
CA MET A 324 -12.00 18.00 -3.88
C MET A 324 -12.99 17.58 -2.80
N ALA A 325 -13.95 18.47 -2.44
CA ALA A 325 -14.99 18.15 -1.47
C ALA A 325 -15.88 17.00 -1.94
N ALA A 326 -16.24 16.97 -3.23
CA ALA A 326 -17.06 15.91 -3.83
C ALA A 326 -16.34 14.53 -3.82
N LEU A 327 -15.01 14.53 -3.87
CA LEU A 327 -14.19 13.31 -3.80
C LEU A 327 -13.92 12.87 -2.35
N SER A 328 -14.07 13.76 -1.36
CA SER A 328 -13.66 13.51 0.01
C SER A 328 -14.40 12.33 0.64
N LEU A 329 -13.66 11.48 1.35
CA LEU A 329 -14.18 10.27 1.99
C LEU A 329 -15.10 10.57 3.18
N TYR A 330 -14.94 11.74 3.79
CA TYR A 330 -15.73 12.24 4.91
C TYR A 330 -15.63 13.77 4.99
N ASP A 331 -16.56 14.39 5.71
CA ASP A 331 -16.57 15.82 5.98
C ASP A 331 -15.76 16.13 7.24
N THR A 332 -14.74 16.97 7.10
CA THR A 332 -13.92 17.44 8.24
C THR A 332 -14.48 18.70 8.90
N GLY A 333 -15.43 19.36 8.28
CA GLY A 333 -15.93 20.68 8.67
C GLY A 333 -14.97 21.85 8.39
N VAL A 334 -13.78 21.57 7.82
CA VAL A 334 -12.78 22.59 7.46
C VAL A 334 -13.04 23.08 6.06
N THR A 335 -13.06 24.40 5.88
CA THR A 335 -13.29 25.06 4.59
C THR A 335 -12.18 26.06 4.29
N ALA A 336 -11.91 26.29 3.00
CA ALA A 336 -10.98 27.30 2.54
C ALA A 336 -11.67 28.32 1.64
N SER A 337 -11.14 29.54 1.64
CA SER A 337 -11.56 30.67 0.82
C SER A 337 -10.44 31.09 -0.12
N PHE A 338 -10.76 31.80 -1.19
CA PHE A 338 -9.75 32.36 -2.11
C PHE A 338 -8.74 33.22 -1.35
N GLY A 339 -7.46 32.96 -1.56
CA GLY A 339 -6.35 33.54 -0.82
C GLY A 339 -5.84 32.70 0.36
N ASP A 340 -6.53 31.62 0.73
CA ASP A 340 -5.99 30.65 1.67
C ASP A 340 -4.92 29.78 1.01
N GLU A 341 -3.92 29.39 1.78
CA GLU A 341 -2.84 28.51 1.36
C GLU A 341 -3.13 27.06 1.68
N LEU A 342 -2.86 26.20 0.73
CA LEU A 342 -3.12 24.75 0.81
C LEU A 342 -1.82 23.94 0.76
N LEU A 343 -1.90 22.75 1.33
CA LEU A 343 -0.88 21.71 1.27
C LEU A 343 -1.54 20.39 0.89
N THR A 344 -1.07 19.78 -0.18
CA THR A 344 -1.54 18.47 -0.65
C THR A 344 -0.44 17.44 -0.47
N LEU A 345 -0.72 16.37 0.27
CA LEU A 345 0.14 15.19 0.40
C LEU A 345 -0.41 14.09 -0.50
N SER A 346 0.43 13.53 -1.35
CA SER A 346 0.04 12.52 -2.33
C SER A 346 0.95 11.31 -2.31
N THR A 347 0.36 10.11 -2.32
CA THR A 347 1.07 8.84 -2.41
C THR A 347 0.35 7.85 -3.33
N CYS A 348 1.04 6.77 -3.72
CA CYS A 348 0.41 5.71 -4.50
C CYS A 348 -0.68 5.00 -3.69
N ASP A 349 -1.80 4.70 -4.33
CA ASP A 349 -2.83 3.79 -3.82
C ASP A 349 -2.85 2.53 -4.68
N ASN A 350 -2.58 1.38 -4.06
CA ASN A 350 -2.53 0.10 -4.76
C ASN A 350 -3.92 -0.53 -4.99
N SER A 351 -5.01 0.18 -4.69
CA SER A 351 -6.38 -0.29 -4.93
C SER A 351 -6.76 -0.31 -6.41
N GLU A 352 -6.07 0.51 -7.24
CA GLU A 352 -6.25 0.58 -8.69
C GLU A 352 -4.94 0.94 -9.39
N THR A 353 -4.93 0.77 -10.72
CA THR A 353 -3.78 1.16 -11.56
C THR A 353 -3.63 2.68 -11.52
N ASP A 354 -2.39 3.15 -11.30
CA ASP A 354 -2.05 4.57 -11.18
C ASP A 354 -2.82 5.32 -10.09
N GLY A 355 -3.39 4.57 -9.12
CA GLY A 355 -4.13 5.12 -8.00
C GLY A 355 -3.30 6.03 -7.12
N ARG A 356 -3.95 7.05 -6.55
CA ARG A 356 -3.37 7.99 -5.59
C ARG A 356 -4.26 8.11 -4.37
N PHE A 357 -3.62 8.18 -3.20
CA PHE A 357 -4.25 8.58 -1.94
C PHE A 357 -3.80 9.99 -1.60
N VAL A 358 -4.75 10.87 -1.36
CA VAL A 358 -4.52 12.31 -1.27
C VAL A 358 -5.09 12.85 0.03
N VAL A 359 -4.30 13.66 0.72
CA VAL A 359 -4.70 14.44 1.91
C VAL A 359 -4.42 15.89 1.63
N VAL A 360 -5.46 16.71 1.67
CA VAL A 360 -5.37 18.17 1.47
C VAL A 360 -5.60 18.86 2.81
N ALA A 361 -4.76 19.82 3.12
CA ALA A 361 -4.83 20.59 4.35
C ALA A 361 -4.79 22.10 4.03
N LYS A 362 -5.46 22.89 4.87
CA LYS A 362 -5.47 24.34 4.82
C LYS A 362 -4.50 24.90 5.85
N ARG A 363 -3.71 25.90 5.47
CA ARG A 363 -2.84 26.63 6.41
C ARG A 363 -3.68 27.39 7.44
N ILE A 364 -3.34 27.28 8.69
CA ILE A 364 -3.99 27.96 9.82
C ILE A 364 -3.02 28.85 10.60
N GLN A 365 -1.72 28.67 10.40
CA GLN A 365 -0.64 29.48 10.99
C GLN A 365 0.63 29.40 10.13
#